data_d9bcee1fc8cf32228896bc11254505f4
#
_entry.id   d9bcee1fc8cf32228896bc11254505f4
#
_cell.length_a   1.000
_cell.length_b   1.000
_cell.length_c   1.000
_cell.angle_alpha   90.00
_cell.angle_beta   90.00
_cell.angle_gamma   90.00
#
_symmetry.space_group_name_H-M   'P 1'
#
loop_
_entity.id
_entity.type
_entity.pdbx_description
1 polymer ?
#
loop_
_entity_poly.entity_id
_entity_poly.type
_entity_poly.pdbx_seq_one_letter_code
_entity_poly.pdbx_strand_id
1 'polypeptide(L)'
;RERRPSNRDIPEHMSPAAAEKQAAVLRLINAWRVRGHQHATLDPLNLRDPVQVPDLDPAFHRLGSTDMDAIFNTGSLFAPDRMPLREIIGLVKEVYGENVGSEYMHITDTRQKRWIQKRVEGYRVKPELTSDGRVWLLTMLTAAEGLEKYLHTRYVGQKRFSLEGGESLVPLMDELIHR
;
A
#
# COMPACT_ATOMS: atom_id res chain seq x y z
N ARG A 1 -20.73 13.03 13.21
CA ARG A 1 -21.05 12.08 14.33
C ARG A 1 -20.65 10.70 13.83
N GLU A 2 -19.44 10.25 14.15
CA GLU A 2 -19.02 8.89 13.91
C GLU A 2 -19.86 7.95 14.78
N ARG A 3 -20.54 6.99 14.15
CA ARG A 3 -21.20 5.90 14.89
C ARG A 3 -20.11 5.06 15.55
N ARG A 4 -20.07 5.01 16.86
CA ARG A 4 -19.34 3.97 17.60
C ARG A 4 -19.96 2.62 17.20
N PRO A 5 -19.15 1.62 16.84
CA PRO A 5 -19.67 0.28 16.63
C PRO A 5 -20.35 -0.19 17.90
N SER A 6 -21.60 -0.62 17.79
CA SER A 6 -22.35 -1.15 18.91
C SER A 6 -21.74 -2.50 19.31
N ASN A 7 -21.53 -2.69 20.60
CA ASN A 7 -20.99 -3.91 21.22
C ASN A 7 -21.94 -5.13 21.10
N ARG A 8 -22.91 -5.11 20.17
CA ARG A 8 -23.99 -6.11 20.05
C ARG A 8 -23.74 -7.24 19.06
N ASP A 9 -22.63 -7.20 18.31
CA ASP A 9 -22.37 -8.16 17.23
C ASP A 9 -21.20 -9.12 17.50
N ILE A 10 -20.78 -9.28 18.74
CA ILE A 10 -19.90 -10.39 19.11
C ILE A 10 -20.80 -11.61 19.29
N PRO A 11 -20.65 -12.67 18.47
CA PRO A 11 -21.39 -13.90 18.68
C PRO A 11 -21.05 -14.41 20.09
N GLU A 12 -22.06 -14.61 20.91
CA GLU A 12 -21.95 -14.95 22.32
C GLU A 12 -21.19 -16.26 22.62
N HIS A 13 -20.89 -17.06 21.57
CA HIS A 13 -20.13 -18.32 21.68
C HIS A 13 -19.22 -18.58 20.48
N MET A 14 -18.18 -17.75 20.33
CA MET A 14 -17.10 -18.14 19.42
C MET A 14 -16.22 -19.17 20.11
N SER A 15 -16.01 -20.34 19.48
CA SER A 15 -15.10 -21.35 20.05
C SER A 15 -13.69 -20.79 20.21
N PRO A 16 -12.89 -21.26 21.19
CA PRO A 16 -11.50 -20.81 21.36
C PRO A 16 -10.69 -20.93 20.07
N ALA A 17 -10.87 -22.00 19.29
CA ALA A 17 -10.21 -22.19 18.01
C ALA A 17 -10.62 -21.15 16.96
N ALA A 18 -11.91 -20.79 16.89
CA ALA A 18 -12.39 -19.74 16.00
C ALA A 18 -11.87 -18.36 16.38
N ALA A 19 -11.75 -18.08 17.68
CA ALA A 19 -11.17 -16.85 18.20
C ALA A 19 -9.67 -16.75 17.87
N GLU A 20 -8.92 -17.86 17.97
CA GLU A 20 -7.52 -17.91 17.59
C GLU A 20 -7.32 -17.62 16.09
N LYS A 21 -8.14 -18.24 15.23
CA LYS A 21 -8.11 -17.98 13.78
C LYS A 21 -8.48 -16.54 13.44
N GLN A 22 -9.49 -15.98 14.10
CA GLN A 22 -9.85 -14.57 13.92
C GLN A 22 -8.68 -13.65 14.30
N ALA A 23 -8.01 -13.92 15.41
CA ALA A 23 -6.82 -13.17 15.82
C ALA A 23 -5.66 -13.33 14.82
N ALA A 24 -5.50 -14.53 14.24
CA ALA A 24 -4.50 -14.81 13.20
C ALA A 24 -4.74 -13.97 11.95
N VAL A 25 -5.99 -13.85 11.48
CA VAL A 25 -6.35 -13.00 10.34
C VAL A 25 -6.02 -11.53 10.61
N LEU A 26 -6.33 -11.01 11.80
CA LEU A 26 -5.99 -9.63 12.15
C LEU A 26 -4.48 -9.40 12.23
N ARG A 27 -3.70 -10.39 12.69
CA ARG A 27 -2.22 -10.34 12.65
C ARG A 27 -1.70 -10.33 11.22
N LEU A 28 -2.26 -11.16 10.33
CA LEU A 28 -1.90 -11.18 8.91
C LEU A 28 -2.16 -9.83 8.23
N ILE A 29 -3.33 -9.23 8.45
CA ILE A 29 -3.65 -7.88 7.93
C ILE A 29 -2.62 -6.87 8.44
N ASN A 30 -2.28 -6.93 9.73
CA ASN A 30 -1.30 -6.00 10.30
C ASN A 30 0.12 -6.26 9.75
N ALA A 31 0.51 -7.50 9.52
CA ALA A 31 1.80 -7.84 8.90
C ALA A 31 1.92 -7.21 7.50
N TRP A 32 0.88 -7.31 6.67
CA TRP A 32 0.85 -6.66 5.37
C TRP A 32 0.96 -5.13 5.45
N ARG A 33 0.31 -4.48 6.43
CA ARG A 33 0.44 -3.04 6.65
C ARG A 33 1.85 -2.60 7.03
N VAL A 34 2.56 -3.42 7.80
CA VAL A 34 3.90 -3.11 8.31
C VAL A 34 4.99 -3.49 7.33
N ARG A 35 4.85 -4.62 6.62
CA ARG A 35 5.93 -5.24 5.83
C ARG A 35 5.59 -5.46 4.35
N GLY A 36 4.37 -5.17 3.91
CA GLY A 36 3.95 -5.36 2.52
C GLY A 36 4.88 -4.66 1.53
N HIS A 37 5.41 -3.48 1.87
CA HIS A 37 6.38 -2.74 1.06
C HIS A 37 7.68 -3.52 0.77
N GLN A 38 8.06 -4.47 1.64
CA GLN A 38 9.23 -5.32 1.41
C GLN A 38 8.98 -6.40 0.35
N HIS A 39 7.71 -6.79 0.19
CA HIS A 39 7.27 -7.75 -0.82
C HIS A 39 6.89 -7.07 -2.15
N ALA A 40 6.59 -5.79 -2.11
CA ALA A 40 6.12 -5.04 -3.29
C ALA A 40 7.19 -5.00 -4.40
N THR A 41 6.74 -5.06 -5.64
CA THR A 41 7.58 -4.99 -6.84
C THR A 41 7.95 -3.53 -7.12
N LEU A 42 8.94 -3.02 -6.39
CA LEU A 42 9.39 -1.62 -6.47
C LEU A 42 10.55 -1.43 -7.45
N ASP A 43 11.10 -2.51 -7.98
CA ASP A 43 12.20 -2.50 -8.94
C ASP A 43 11.68 -2.86 -10.35
N PRO A 44 11.40 -1.87 -11.21
CA PRO A 44 10.88 -2.12 -12.55
C PRO A 44 11.88 -2.83 -13.47
N LEU A 45 13.16 -2.85 -13.11
CA LEU A 45 14.21 -3.52 -13.87
C LEU A 45 14.49 -4.94 -13.38
N ASN A 46 13.88 -5.36 -12.28
CA ASN A 46 14.07 -6.68 -11.65
C ASN A 46 15.55 -7.01 -11.39
N LEU A 47 16.32 -6.04 -10.91
CA LEU A 47 17.74 -6.21 -10.62
C LEU A 47 18.01 -6.91 -9.28
N ARG A 48 16.97 -7.12 -8.49
CA ARG A 48 17.03 -7.75 -7.16
C ARG A 48 16.03 -8.90 -7.07
N ASP A 49 16.45 -9.96 -6.41
CA ASP A 49 15.53 -11.05 -6.09
C ASP A 49 14.45 -10.59 -5.10
N PRO A 50 13.20 -11.07 -5.25
CA PRO A 50 12.12 -10.75 -4.32
C PRO A 50 12.47 -11.15 -2.88
N VAL A 51 12.26 -10.26 -1.95
CA VAL A 51 12.50 -10.53 -0.52
C VAL A 51 11.42 -11.48 0.01
N GLN A 52 11.85 -12.58 0.61
CA GLN A 52 10.95 -13.49 1.32
C GLN A 52 10.60 -12.88 2.68
N VAL A 53 9.32 -12.61 2.90
CA VAL A 53 8.79 -12.05 4.15
C VAL A 53 7.83 -13.06 4.77
N PRO A 54 8.31 -13.92 5.70
CA PRO A 54 7.54 -15.09 6.18
C PRO A 54 6.19 -14.77 6.78
N ASP A 55 6.06 -13.65 7.50
CA ASP A 55 4.81 -13.26 8.16
C ASP A 55 3.74 -12.66 7.22
N LEU A 56 4.04 -12.54 5.93
CA LEU A 56 3.02 -12.24 4.91
C LEU A 56 2.33 -13.52 4.39
N ASP A 57 2.89 -14.70 4.70
CA ASP A 57 2.28 -15.98 4.35
C ASP A 57 1.19 -16.35 5.37
N PRO A 58 -0.04 -16.66 4.93
CA PRO A 58 -1.10 -17.17 5.81
C PRO A 58 -0.67 -18.38 6.64
N ALA A 59 0.15 -19.27 6.08
CA ALA A 59 0.64 -20.47 6.77
C ALA A 59 1.46 -20.12 8.03
N PHE A 60 2.22 -19.03 8.03
CA PHE A 60 2.91 -18.52 9.22
C PHE A 60 1.97 -18.26 10.39
N HIS A 61 0.76 -17.82 10.08
CA HIS A 61 -0.31 -17.56 11.05
C HIS A 61 -1.20 -18.78 11.31
N ARG A 62 -0.81 -19.98 10.87
CA ARG A 62 -1.60 -21.23 10.97
C ARG A 62 -2.98 -21.14 10.27
N LEU A 63 -3.04 -20.37 9.19
CA LEU A 63 -4.20 -20.28 8.32
C LEU A 63 -3.92 -21.16 7.08
N GLY A 64 -4.70 -22.23 6.94
CA GLY A 64 -4.51 -23.23 5.89
C GLY A 64 -5.52 -23.08 4.73
N SER A 65 -5.42 -24.00 3.77
CA SER A 65 -6.33 -24.04 2.61
C SER A 65 -7.80 -24.19 3.00
N THR A 66 -8.09 -24.89 4.10
CA THR A 66 -9.45 -25.07 4.63
C THR A 66 -10.08 -23.78 5.18
N ASP A 67 -9.26 -22.76 5.47
CA ASP A 67 -9.73 -21.51 6.03
C ASP A 67 -10.05 -20.47 4.95
N MET A 68 -9.66 -20.70 3.71
CA MET A 68 -9.73 -19.69 2.63
C MET A 68 -11.15 -19.21 2.33
N ASP A 69 -12.14 -20.08 2.48
CA ASP A 69 -13.55 -19.73 2.27
C ASP A 69 -14.28 -19.34 3.55
N ALA A 70 -13.63 -19.47 4.70
CA ALA A 70 -14.20 -19.08 5.97
C ALA A 70 -14.29 -17.56 6.07
N ILE A 71 -15.39 -17.07 6.64
CA ILE A 71 -15.69 -15.65 6.79
C ILE A 71 -15.10 -15.13 8.10
N PHE A 72 -14.27 -14.09 8.00
CA PHE A 72 -13.64 -13.44 9.14
C PHE A 72 -14.01 -11.96 9.23
N ASN A 73 -13.92 -11.41 10.43
CA ASN A 73 -14.05 -9.99 10.63
C ASN A 73 -12.75 -9.30 10.15
N THR A 74 -12.90 -8.25 9.35
CA THR A 74 -11.79 -7.50 8.74
C THR A 74 -11.16 -6.49 9.69
N GLY A 75 -11.72 -6.30 10.87
CA GLY A 75 -11.23 -5.38 11.90
C GLY A 75 -11.27 -3.93 11.44
N SER A 76 -10.10 -3.33 11.31
CA SER A 76 -9.95 -1.96 10.87
C SER A 76 -9.57 -1.81 9.40
N LEU A 77 -9.63 -2.88 8.61
CA LEU A 77 -9.40 -2.83 7.17
C LEU A 77 -10.54 -2.03 6.50
N PHE A 78 -10.20 -1.18 5.54
CA PHE A 78 -11.22 -0.42 4.80
C PHE A 78 -11.87 -1.32 3.74
N ALA A 79 -12.76 -2.18 4.22
CA ALA A 79 -13.45 -3.23 3.48
C ALA A 79 -14.79 -3.52 4.18
N PRO A 80 -15.67 -4.37 3.62
CA PRO A 80 -16.82 -4.91 4.34
C PRO A 80 -16.40 -5.54 5.69
N ASP A 81 -17.21 -5.40 6.72
CA ASP A 81 -16.90 -5.85 8.09
C ASP A 81 -16.54 -7.34 8.17
N ARG A 82 -17.06 -8.14 7.23
CA ARG A 82 -16.82 -9.59 7.15
C ARG A 82 -16.58 -10.01 5.72
N MET A 83 -15.50 -10.77 5.50
CA MET A 83 -15.10 -11.27 4.18
C MET A 83 -14.49 -12.67 4.28
N PRO A 84 -14.55 -13.48 3.20
CA PRO A 84 -13.75 -14.70 3.08
C PRO A 84 -12.26 -14.40 3.17
N LEU A 85 -11.47 -15.28 3.82
CA LEU A 85 -10.03 -15.08 3.98
C LEU A 85 -9.32 -14.85 2.64
N ARG A 86 -9.68 -15.57 1.59
CA ARG A 86 -9.10 -15.39 0.25
C ARG A 86 -9.24 -13.97 -0.28
N GLU A 87 -10.39 -13.34 -0.04
CA GLU A 87 -10.65 -11.97 -0.46
C GLU A 87 -9.86 -10.96 0.39
N ILE A 88 -9.74 -11.20 1.70
CA ILE A 88 -8.90 -10.40 2.59
C ILE A 88 -7.44 -10.45 2.11
N ILE A 89 -6.91 -11.64 1.81
CA ILE A 89 -5.56 -11.81 1.30
C ILE A 89 -5.38 -11.10 -0.05
N GLY A 90 -6.34 -11.27 -0.97
CA GLY A 90 -6.34 -10.59 -2.26
C GLY A 90 -6.26 -9.08 -2.10
N LEU A 91 -7.10 -8.53 -1.22
CA LEU A 91 -7.15 -7.08 -0.95
C LEU A 91 -5.84 -6.55 -0.35
N VAL A 92 -5.28 -7.21 0.67
CA VAL A 92 -4.03 -6.71 1.28
C VAL A 92 -2.83 -6.85 0.35
N LYS A 93 -2.80 -7.88 -0.51
CA LYS A 93 -1.79 -8.01 -1.58
C LYS A 93 -1.92 -6.90 -2.61
N GLU A 94 -3.13 -6.61 -3.08
CA GLU A 94 -3.41 -5.53 -4.02
C GLU A 94 -2.97 -4.17 -3.47
N VAL A 95 -3.25 -3.90 -2.19
CA VAL A 95 -2.97 -2.61 -1.56
C VAL A 95 -1.50 -2.42 -1.20
N TYR A 96 -0.86 -3.47 -0.67
CA TYR A 96 0.46 -3.35 -0.03
C TYR A 96 1.58 -4.12 -0.73
N GLY A 97 1.28 -4.99 -1.69
CA GLY A 97 2.23 -5.92 -2.29
C GLY A 97 2.45 -5.77 -3.79
N GLU A 98 1.79 -4.82 -4.45
CA GLU A 98 1.99 -4.56 -5.89
C GLU A 98 3.15 -3.57 -6.13
N ASN A 99 2.94 -2.55 -6.95
CA ASN A 99 4.00 -1.65 -7.44
C ASN A 99 4.21 -0.39 -6.58
N VAL A 100 3.55 -0.31 -5.42
CA VAL A 100 3.66 0.83 -4.51
C VAL A 100 3.91 0.33 -3.10
N GLY A 101 5.00 0.77 -2.50
CA GLY A 101 5.32 0.53 -1.10
C GLY A 101 4.74 1.63 -0.21
N SER A 102 4.00 1.24 0.83
CA SER A 102 3.40 2.18 1.78
C SER A 102 3.97 1.95 3.18
N GLU A 103 4.61 2.96 3.75
CA GLU A 103 5.20 2.93 5.09
C GLU A 103 4.62 4.03 5.96
N TYR A 104 3.57 3.77 6.71
CA TYR A 104 2.92 4.75 7.59
C TYR A 104 2.63 4.20 9.00
N MET A 105 2.90 2.93 9.26
CA MET A 105 2.55 2.29 10.54
C MET A 105 3.36 2.82 11.73
N HIS A 106 4.49 3.48 11.47
CA HIS A 106 5.32 4.16 12.47
C HIS A 106 4.67 5.44 13.03
N ILE A 107 3.66 6.00 12.37
CA ILE A 107 2.98 7.22 12.83
C ILE A 107 2.28 6.95 14.16
N THR A 108 2.63 7.72 15.18
CA THR A 108 2.11 7.56 16.55
C THR A 108 0.73 8.17 16.73
N ASP A 109 0.41 9.28 16.02
CA ASP A 109 -0.93 9.88 16.07
C ASP A 109 -1.93 8.95 15.38
N THR A 110 -2.87 8.43 16.16
CA THR A 110 -3.86 7.46 15.69
C THR A 110 -4.79 8.05 14.63
N ARG A 111 -5.15 9.33 14.72
CA ARG A 111 -6.05 9.98 13.78
C ARG A 111 -5.39 10.14 12.41
N GLN A 112 -4.14 10.60 12.39
CA GLN A 112 -3.36 10.72 11.16
C GLN A 112 -3.15 9.35 10.52
N LYS A 113 -2.72 8.36 11.30
CA LYS A 113 -2.53 7.00 10.82
C LYS A 113 -3.81 6.40 10.20
N ARG A 114 -4.95 6.54 10.86
CA ARG A 114 -6.23 6.06 10.33
C ARG A 114 -6.70 6.81 9.09
N TRP A 115 -6.39 8.09 8.99
CA TRP A 115 -6.70 8.89 7.82
C TRP A 115 -5.92 8.41 6.58
N ILE A 116 -4.61 8.16 6.73
CA ILE A 116 -3.75 7.59 5.67
C ILE A 116 -4.23 6.19 5.31
N GLN A 117 -4.42 5.33 6.32
CA GLN A 117 -4.88 3.96 6.14
C GLN A 117 -6.16 3.89 5.30
N LYS A 118 -7.17 4.70 5.64
CA LYS A 118 -8.44 4.75 4.91
C LYS A 118 -8.23 5.13 3.44
N ARG A 119 -7.29 6.02 3.15
CA ARG A 119 -7.00 6.42 1.77
C ARG A 119 -6.25 5.34 1.01
N VAL A 120 -5.18 4.81 1.57
CA VAL A 120 -4.38 3.75 0.95
C VAL A 120 -5.25 2.52 0.64
N GLU A 121 -6.03 2.07 1.62
CA GLU A 121 -6.91 0.91 1.46
C GLU A 121 -8.16 1.18 0.60
N GLY A 122 -8.67 2.41 0.62
CA GLY A 122 -9.86 2.80 -0.14
C GLY A 122 -9.59 3.01 -1.62
N TYR A 123 -8.48 3.67 -1.96
CA TYR A 123 -8.09 3.91 -3.36
C TYR A 123 -7.35 2.73 -3.98
N ARG A 124 -6.98 1.70 -3.19
CA ARG A 124 -6.23 0.52 -3.64
C ARG A 124 -4.97 0.88 -4.44
N VAL A 125 -4.45 2.09 -4.22
CA VAL A 125 -3.25 2.65 -4.85
C VAL A 125 -3.25 2.53 -6.40
N LYS A 126 -4.42 2.45 -7.03
CA LYS A 126 -4.57 2.44 -8.50
C LYS A 126 -5.05 3.82 -8.97
N PRO A 127 -4.14 4.69 -9.44
CA PRO A 127 -4.58 5.94 -10.03
C PRO A 127 -5.31 5.65 -11.35
N GLU A 128 -6.54 6.12 -11.46
CA GLU A 128 -7.27 6.13 -12.72
C GLU A 128 -6.76 7.30 -13.58
N LEU A 129 -5.62 7.09 -14.25
CA LEU A 129 -5.07 8.07 -15.17
C LEU A 129 -5.79 8.00 -16.51
N THR A 130 -6.40 9.12 -16.91
CA THR A 130 -6.90 9.30 -18.27
C THR A 130 -5.75 9.27 -19.29
N SER A 131 -6.08 9.13 -20.57
CA SER A 131 -5.05 9.22 -21.64
C SER A 131 -4.30 10.55 -21.58
N ASP A 132 -5.01 11.66 -21.37
CA ASP A 132 -4.41 12.99 -21.25
C ASP A 132 -3.52 13.12 -20.02
N GLY A 133 -3.93 12.53 -18.90
CA GLY A 133 -3.12 12.48 -17.68
C GLY A 133 -1.81 11.72 -17.87
N ARG A 134 -1.82 10.62 -18.65
CA ARG A 134 -0.59 9.88 -18.99
C ARG A 134 0.33 10.69 -19.88
N VAL A 135 -0.23 11.36 -20.91
CA VAL A 135 0.54 12.25 -21.80
C VAL A 135 1.14 13.41 -21.01
N TRP A 136 0.37 14.00 -20.10
CA TRP A 136 0.86 15.07 -19.23
C TRP A 136 2.04 14.59 -18.36
N LEU A 137 1.91 13.43 -17.68
CA LEU A 137 3.01 12.85 -16.88
C LEU A 137 4.25 12.61 -17.72
N LEU A 138 4.11 12.02 -18.92
CA LEU A 138 5.23 11.80 -19.83
C LEU A 138 5.89 13.11 -20.24
N THR A 139 5.10 14.15 -20.52
CA THR A 139 5.60 15.48 -20.86
C THR A 139 6.41 16.08 -19.72
N MET A 140 5.90 16.00 -18.49
CA MET A 140 6.60 16.52 -17.29
C MET A 140 7.91 15.79 -17.02
N LEU A 141 7.91 14.45 -17.12
CA LEU A 141 9.13 13.64 -16.96
C LEU A 141 10.16 13.96 -18.07
N THR A 142 9.72 14.05 -19.32
CA THR A 142 10.59 14.40 -20.45
C THR A 142 11.16 15.80 -20.31
N ALA A 143 10.38 16.76 -19.83
CA ALA A 143 10.84 18.12 -19.58
C ALA A 143 11.88 18.17 -18.46
N ALA A 144 11.68 17.44 -17.38
CA ALA A 144 12.62 17.34 -16.26
C ALA A 144 13.98 16.77 -16.74
N GLU A 145 13.95 15.63 -17.44
CA GLU A 145 15.15 15.02 -18.01
C GLU A 145 15.82 15.94 -19.05
N GLY A 146 15.04 16.59 -19.90
CA GLY A 146 15.53 17.52 -20.92
C GLY A 146 16.26 18.72 -20.32
N LEU A 147 15.74 19.27 -19.20
CA LEU A 147 16.40 20.35 -18.48
C LEU A 147 17.76 19.90 -17.91
N GLU A 148 17.81 18.72 -17.29
CA GLU A 148 19.07 18.17 -16.74
C GLU A 148 20.11 17.97 -17.85
N LYS A 149 19.73 17.39 -18.98
CA LYS A 149 20.61 17.20 -20.14
C LYS A 149 21.09 18.54 -20.73
N TYR A 150 20.20 19.53 -20.85
CA TYR A 150 20.55 20.86 -21.31
C TYR A 150 21.57 21.53 -20.39
N LEU A 151 21.34 21.52 -19.09
CA LEU A 151 22.25 22.10 -18.10
C LEU A 151 23.61 21.39 -18.10
N HIS A 152 23.61 20.07 -18.25
CA HIS A 152 24.84 19.27 -18.31
C HIS A 152 25.71 19.64 -19.54
N THR A 153 25.08 19.84 -20.70
CA THR A 153 25.81 20.16 -21.93
C THR A 153 26.20 21.62 -22.04
N ARG A 154 25.34 22.54 -21.59
CA ARG A 154 25.56 23.97 -21.74
C ARG A 154 26.46 24.58 -20.68
N TYR A 155 26.41 24.06 -19.47
CA TYR A 155 27.13 24.60 -18.31
C TYR A 155 28.08 23.56 -17.71
N VAL A 156 28.99 23.07 -18.54
CA VAL A 156 30.00 22.08 -18.15
C VAL A 156 30.86 22.59 -17.02
N GLY A 157 31.00 21.78 -15.96
CA GLY A 157 31.82 22.10 -14.80
C GLY A 157 31.20 23.05 -13.77
N GLN A 158 29.98 23.57 -14.03
CA GLN A 158 29.27 24.34 -13.03
C GLN A 158 28.71 23.42 -11.93
N LYS A 159 28.97 23.76 -10.66
CA LYS A 159 28.42 23.01 -9.53
C LYS A 159 26.90 23.16 -9.48
N ARG A 160 26.17 22.06 -9.55
CA ARG A 160 24.73 22.01 -9.45
C ARG A 160 24.29 20.71 -8.74
N PHE A 161 23.09 20.72 -8.21
CA PHE A 161 22.41 19.50 -7.78
C PHE A 161 21.51 19.02 -8.91
N SER A 162 21.55 17.73 -9.18
CA SER A 162 20.80 17.08 -10.25
C SER A 162 19.65 16.27 -9.67
N LEU A 163 18.55 16.16 -10.42
CA LEU A 163 17.42 15.27 -10.13
C LEU A 163 17.52 13.93 -10.88
N GLU A 164 18.67 13.60 -11.45
CA GLU A 164 18.88 12.33 -12.15
C GLU A 164 18.51 11.13 -11.26
N GLY A 165 17.53 10.33 -11.73
CA GLY A 165 16.91 9.24 -10.97
C GLY A 165 15.76 9.68 -10.04
N GLY A 166 15.50 10.98 -9.93
CA GLY A 166 14.41 11.54 -9.12
C GLY A 166 13.43 12.42 -9.91
N GLU A 167 13.39 12.29 -11.24
CA GLU A 167 12.58 13.12 -12.14
C GLU A 167 11.09 13.07 -11.82
N SER A 168 10.61 11.98 -11.23
CA SER A 168 9.23 11.81 -10.77
C SER A 168 8.82 12.82 -9.67
N LEU A 169 9.79 13.44 -9.00
CA LEU A 169 9.52 14.51 -8.03
C LEU A 169 8.84 15.71 -8.70
N VAL A 170 9.19 16.03 -9.96
CA VAL A 170 8.63 17.18 -10.68
C VAL A 170 7.12 17.05 -10.88
N PRO A 171 6.57 16.01 -11.53
CA PRO A 171 5.13 15.85 -11.65
C PRO A 171 4.43 15.62 -10.30
N LEU A 172 5.09 15.00 -9.32
CA LEU A 172 4.54 14.83 -7.97
C LEU A 172 4.30 16.19 -7.29
N MET A 173 5.28 17.08 -7.33
CA MET A 173 5.18 18.40 -6.74
C MET A 173 4.19 19.29 -7.48
N ASP A 174 4.15 19.19 -8.81
CA ASP A 174 3.17 19.93 -9.63
C ASP A 174 1.73 19.53 -9.25
N GLU A 175 1.43 18.24 -9.19
CA GLU A 175 0.12 17.72 -8.76
C GLU A 175 -0.23 18.12 -7.32
N LEU A 176 0.76 18.13 -6.41
CA LEU A 176 0.55 18.53 -5.00
C LEU A 176 0.21 20.02 -4.86
N ILE A 177 0.82 20.89 -5.67
CA ILE A 177 0.63 22.34 -5.61
C ILE A 177 -0.72 22.75 -6.25
N HIS A 178 -1.15 22.04 -7.28
CA HIS A 178 -2.37 22.36 -8.02
C HIS A 178 -3.65 21.76 -7.42
N ARG A 179 -3.53 20.86 -6.44
CA ARG A 179 -4.67 20.29 -5.69
C ARG A 179 -4.93 21.00 -4.37
#